data_17bc48b3f26962b322d302ef852eb2b6
#
_entry.id   17bc48b3f26962b322d302ef852eb2b6
#
_cell.length_a   1.000
_cell.length_b   1.000
_cell.length_c   1.000
_cell.angle_alpha   90.00
_cell.angle_beta   90.00
_cell.angle_gamma   90.00
#
_symmetry.space_group_name_H-M   'P 1'
#
loop_
_entity.id
_entity.type
_entity.pdbx_description
1 polymer ?
#
loop_
_entity_poly.entity_id
_entity_poly.type
_entity_poly.pdbx_seq_one_letter_code
_entity_poly.pdbx_strand_id
1 'polypeptide(L)'
;MLGLVEAAAESTPVRSTYGITNAYPMKKEFNGVELHCVQTEGVNYEAMWQLPDDLIDLKLIYSNHIYGILETYGVEATRNSIVQEIVGVFSVYGIDVNLRHLSLIADYMTRSGGYMAMNRIGMLECPSPFLQMSFETTTNFVVRASMLGQEETLESPSARIVLGEVAKVGTGGFDLLVPIETNT
;
A
#
# COMPACT_ATOMS: atom_id res chain seq x y z
N MET A 1 48.47 17.51 4.62
CA MET A 1 47.64 18.34 5.50
C MET A 1 46.62 19.16 4.70
N LEU A 2 47.02 19.85 3.62
CA LEU A 2 46.08 20.67 2.80
C LEU A 2 44.94 19.86 2.26
N GLY A 3 45.15 18.67 1.65
CA GLY A 3 44.10 17.82 1.14
C GLY A 3 43.10 17.25 2.15
N LEU A 4 43.53 17.12 3.43
CA LEU A 4 42.63 16.74 4.52
C LEU A 4 41.71 17.90 4.92
N VAL A 5 42.22 19.13 4.87
CA VAL A 5 41.45 20.34 5.17
C VAL A 5 40.44 20.61 4.02
N GLU A 6 40.87 20.44 2.77
CA GLU A 6 39.99 20.55 1.61
C GLU A 6 38.82 19.52 1.67
N ALA A 7 39.13 18.24 1.90
CA ALA A 7 38.14 17.20 2.04
C ALA A 7 37.18 17.44 3.23
N ALA A 8 37.73 17.93 4.34
CA ALA A 8 36.89 18.30 5.49
C ALA A 8 36.00 19.51 5.22
N ALA A 9 36.50 20.51 4.48
CA ALA A 9 35.70 21.69 4.09
C ALA A 9 34.62 21.34 3.11
N GLU A 10 34.87 20.47 2.12
CA GLU A 10 33.90 19.99 1.16
C GLU A 10 32.80 19.11 1.81
N SER A 11 33.17 18.32 2.81
CA SER A 11 32.23 17.43 3.52
C SER A 11 31.44 18.12 4.63
N THR A 12 31.79 19.34 5.01
CA THR A 12 31.13 20.07 6.10
C THR A 12 29.88 20.79 5.62
N PRO A 13 28.66 20.36 6.03
CA PRO A 13 27.45 21.03 5.62
C PRO A 13 27.34 22.41 6.30
N VAL A 14 27.22 23.48 5.50
CA VAL A 14 27.00 24.85 6.00
C VAL A 14 25.57 25.01 6.51
N ARG A 15 24.61 24.38 5.81
CA ARG A 15 23.19 24.36 6.20
C ARG A 15 22.61 23.04 5.73
N SER A 16 22.09 22.25 6.64
CA SER A 16 21.45 20.97 6.33
C SER A 16 20.16 20.80 7.10
N THR A 17 19.21 20.09 6.50
CA THR A 17 18.00 19.65 7.16
C THR A 17 18.17 18.17 7.49
N TYR A 18 18.01 17.79 8.75
CA TYR A 18 18.13 16.41 9.18
C TYR A 18 17.19 15.51 8.37
N GLY A 19 17.67 14.36 7.92
CA GLY A 19 16.87 13.39 7.16
C GLY A 19 16.66 13.72 5.67
N ILE A 20 17.21 14.85 5.16
CA ILE A 20 17.18 15.20 3.74
C ILE A 20 18.61 15.27 3.22
N THR A 21 18.91 14.49 2.18
CA THR A 21 20.24 14.43 1.56
C THR A 21 20.36 15.41 0.40
N ASN A 22 19.37 15.44 -0.49
CA ASN A 22 19.37 16.29 -1.67
C ASN A 22 17.99 16.92 -1.89
N ALA A 23 17.97 18.04 -2.63
CA ALA A 23 16.74 18.71 -3.03
C ALA A 23 16.86 19.19 -4.47
N TYR A 24 15.89 18.83 -5.33
CA TYR A 24 15.87 19.12 -6.75
C TYR A 24 14.68 20.01 -7.08
N PRO A 25 14.88 21.21 -7.65
CA PRO A 25 13.78 22.01 -8.15
C PRO A 25 13.17 21.36 -9.40
N MET A 26 11.86 21.22 -9.42
CA MET A 26 11.13 20.68 -10.58
C MET A 26 9.84 21.46 -10.82
N LYS A 27 9.29 21.31 -12.01
CA LYS A 27 7.96 21.80 -12.35
C LYS A 27 7.01 20.63 -12.47
N LYS A 28 5.87 20.71 -11.84
CA LYS A 28 4.81 19.71 -11.92
C LYS A 28 3.50 20.40 -12.26
N GLU A 29 2.76 19.82 -13.20
CA GLU A 29 1.42 20.28 -13.53
C GLU A 29 0.42 19.70 -12.55
N PHE A 30 -0.35 20.55 -11.92
CA PHE A 30 -1.42 20.18 -11.00
C PHE A 30 -2.71 20.92 -11.41
N ASN A 31 -3.74 20.18 -11.76
CA ASN A 31 -5.03 20.72 -12.23
C ASN A 31 -4.91 21.74 -13.40
N GLY A 32 -3.97 21.51 -14.33
CA GLY A 32 -3.74 22.40 -15.46
C GLY A 32 -2.93 23.67 -15.14
N VAL A 33 -2.37 23.77 -13.94
CA VAL A 33 -1.49 24.87 -13.52
C VAL A 33 -0.08 24.32 -13.30
N GLU A 34 0.93 24.94 -13.93
CA GLU A 34 2.33 24.65 -13.63
C GLU A 34 2.71 25.19 -12.25
N LEU A 35 3.10 24.30 -11.36
CA LEU A 35 3.61 24.64 -10.03
C LEU A 35 5.11 24.38 -9.97
N HIS A 36 5.83 25.28 -9.34
CA HIS A 36 7.22 25.06 -8.96
C HIS A 36 7.25 24.22 -7.71
N CYS A 37 7.86 23.02 -7.79
CA CYS A 37 7.95 22.06 -6.71
C CYS A 37 9.42 21.77 -6.39
N VAL A 38 9.67 21.29 -5.20
CA VAL A 38 10.97 20.79 -4.78
C VAL A 38 10.81 19.32 -4.44
N GLN A 39 11.55 18.46 -5.12
CA GLN A 39 11.63 17.04 -4.80
C GLN A 39 12.83 16.82 -3.88
N THR A 40 12.60 16.17 -2.75
CA THR A 40 13.64 15.87 -1.75
C THR A 40 14.00 14.38 -1.79
N GLU A 41 15.26 14.08 -1.54
CA GLU A 41 15.69 12.74 -1.17
C GLU A 41 15.76 12.65 0.35
N GLY A 42 14.89 11.83 0.92
CA GLY A 42 14.67 11.73 2.35
C GLY A 42 13.35 12.40 2.79
N VAL A 43 12.97 12.17 4.03
CA VAL A 43 11.70 12.63 4.58
C VAL A 43 11.91 13.27 5.94
N ASN A 44 11.44 14.50 6.10
CA ASN A 44 11.34 15.19 7.39
C ASN A 44 10.16 16.14 7.37
N TYR A 45 9.00 15.67 7.85
CA TYR A 45 7.78 16.48 7.90
C TYR A 45 7.88 17.63 8.90
N GLU A 46 8.51 17.43 10.06
CA GLU A 46 8.65 18.44 11.09
C GLU A 46 9.41 19.68 10.57
N ALA A 47 10.51 19.45 9.84
CA ALA A 47 11.27 20.53 9.25
C ALA A 47 10.48 21.27 8.15
N MET A 48 9.62 20.55 7.40
CA MET A 48 8.76 21.18 6.39
C MET A 48 7.68 22.05 7.02
N TRP A 49 7.09 21.64 8.14
CA TRP A 49 6.07 22.42 8.85
C TRP A 49 6.61 23.69 9.52
N GLN A 50 7.92 23.74 9.77
CA GLN A 50 8.58 24.92 10.33
C GLN A 50 8.90 25.99 9.27
N LEU A 51 8.73 25.66 7.98
CA LEU A 51 8.95 26.61 6.91
C LEU A 51 7.79 27.62 6.83
N PRO A 52 8.06 28.88 6.47
CA PRO A 52 7.01 29.88 6.29
C PRO A 52 6.03 29.47 5.20
N ASP A 53 4.74 29.74 5.42
CA ASP A 53 3.64 29.45 4.48
C ASP A 53 3.83 30.15 3.12
N ASP A 54 4.56 31.27 3.08
CA ASP A 54 4.89 32.00 1.85
C ASP A 54 5.84 31.20 0.91
N LEU A 55 6.56 30.22 1.45
CA LEU A 55 7.53 29.41 0.70
C LEU A 55 6.97 28.08 0.24
N ILE A 56 6.15 27.44 1.07
CA ILE A 56 5.63 26.09 0.80
C ILE A 56 4.16 26.02 1.18
N ASP A 57 3.34 25.53 0.25
CA ASP A 57 1.96 25.17 0.56
C ASP A 57 1.94 23.80 1.28
N LEU A 58 1.70 23.83 2.58
CA LEU A 58 1.66 22.65 3.44
C LEU A 58 0.57 21.64 3.03
N LYS A 59 -0.48 22.09 2.32
CA LYS A 59 -1.56 21.22 1.85
C LYS A 59 -1.17 20.39 0.64
N LEU A 60 -0.13 20.79 -0.06
CA LEU A 60 0.36 20.11 -1.27
C LEU A 60 1.61 19.25 -1.01
N ILE A 61 1.98 19.06 0.26
CA ILE A 61 3.06 18.14 0.62
C ILE A 61 2.64 16.72 0.26
N TYR A 62 3.46 16.08 -0.55
CA TYR A 62 3.28 14.71 -0.97
C TYR A 62 4.55 13.90 -0.71
N SER A 63 4.40 12.65 -0.32
CA SER A 63 5.51 11.73 -0.11
C SER A 63 5.15 10.32 -0.60
N ASN A 64 6.13 9.59 -1.09
CA ASN A 64 6.02 8.16 -1.42
C ASN A 64 6.38 7.25 -0.24
N HIS A 65 6.76 7.82 0.91
CA HIS A 65 7.11 7.06 2.10
C HIS A 65 5.86 6.74 2.93
N ILE A 66 5.20 5.64 2.56
CA ILE A 66 3.89 5.22 3.11
C ILE A 66 3.90 5.13 4.65
N TYR A 67 4.96 4.55 5.23
CA TYR A 67 5.08 4.42 6.68
C TYR A 67 5.15 5.78 7.39
N GLY A 68 5.94 6.72 6.86
CA GLY A 68 6.02 8.06 7.42
C GLY A 68 4.70 8.83 7.33
N ILE A 69 3.93 8.64 6.24
CA ILE A 69 2.59 9.22 6.13
C ILE A 69 1.65 8.62 7.17
N LEU A 70 1.73 7.30 7.40
CA LEU A 70 0.90 6.63 8.39
C LEU A 70 1.13 7.18 9.81
N GLU A 71 2.40 7.32 10.20
CA GLU A 71 2.74 7.84 11.52
C GLU A 71 2.39 9.31 11.71
N THR A 72 2.49 10.10 10.64
CA THR A 72 2.34 11.56 10.70
C THR A 72 0.90 12.04 10.49
N TYR A 73 0.24 11.50 9.46
CA TYR A 73 -1.08 11.96 9.01
C TYR A 73 -2.19 10.93 9.22
N GLY A 74 -1.83 9.69 9.59
CA GLY A 74 -2.78 8.62 9.87
C GLY A 74 -3.22 7.83 8.63
N VAL A 75 -4.15 6.89 8.85
CA VAL A 75 -4.53 5.84 7.91
C VAL A 75 -5.21 6.35 6.64
N GLU A 76 -6.03 7.39 6.73
CA GLU A 76 -6.75 7.95 5.57
C GLU A 76 -5.79 8.61 4.57
N ALA A 77 -4.79 9.34 5.07
CA ALA A 77 -3.75 9.93 4.23
C ALA A 77 -2.91 8.82 3.57
N THR A 78 -2.59 7.77 4.33
CA THR A 78 -1.88 6.59 3.85
C THR A 78 -2.63 5.88 2.73
N ARG A 79 -3.93 5.65 2.90
CA ARG A 79 -4.82 5.09 1.88
C ARG A 79 -4.77 5.89 0.58
N ASN A 80 -4.92 7.20 0.68
CA ASN A 80 -4.87 8.07 -0.49
C ASN A 80 -3.50 8.06 -1.18
N SER A 81 -2.43 8.03 -0.40
CA SER A 81 -1.06 7.93 -0.92
C SER A 81 -0.83 6.61 -1.65
N ILE A 82 -1.31 5.48 -1.13
CA ILE A 82 -1.24 4.18 -1.81
C ILE A 82 -1.93 4.24 -3.17
N VAL A 83 -3.12 4.80 -3.24
CA VAL A 83 -3.86 4.96 -4.51
C VAL A 83 -3.07 5.81 -5.51
N GLN A 84 -2.52 6.94 -5.06
CA GLN A 84 -1.75 7.84 -5.92
C GLN A 84 -0.46 7.19 -6.45
N GLU A 85 0.26 6.46 -5.60
CA GLU A 85 1.46 5.73 -6.01
C GLU A 85 1.15 4.66 -7.06
N ILE A 86 0.08 3.89 -6.87
CA ILE A 86 -0.33 2.89 -7.86
C ILE A 86 -0.73 3.54 -9.18
N VAL A 87 -1.52 4.62 -9.14
CA VAL A 87 -1.88 5.40 -10.35
C VAL A 87 -0.61 5.92 -11.04
N GLY A 88 0.33 6.46 -10.26
CA GLY A 88 1.60 6.96 -10.78
C GLY A 88 2.39 5.90 -11.55
N VAL A 89 2.47 4.68 -11.01
CA VAL A 89 3.16 3.57 -11.67
C VAL A 89 2.45 3.17 -12.98
N PHE A 90 1.13 2.99 -12.96
CA PHE A 90 0.40 2.58 -14.16
C PHE A 90 0.35 3.66 -15.25
N SER A 91 0.28 4.93 -14.87
CA SER A 91 0.25 6.04 -15.82
C SER A 91 1.53 6.15 -16.67
N VAL A 92 2.68 5.79 -16.11
CA VAL A 92 3.96 5.75 -16.85
C VAL A 92 3.89 4.76 -18.01
N TYR A 93 3.14 3.66 -17.85
CA TYR A 93 2.94 2.66 -18.90
C TYR A 93 1.74 2.95 -19.82
N GLY A 94 1.09 4.10 -19.64
CA GLY A 94 -0.11 4.45 -20.41
C GLY A 94 -1.35 3.59 -20.10
N ILE A 95 -1.36 2.94 -18.94
CA ILE A 95 -2.46 2.09 -18.50
C ILE A 95 -3.39 2.91 -17.60
N ASP A 96 -4.63 3.09 -18.03
CA ASP A 96 -5.66 3.72 -17.22
C ASP A 96 -6.41 2.65 -16.41
N VAL A 97 -6.31 2.73 -15.09
CA VAL A 97 -6.96 1.79 -14.16
C VAL A 97 -8.11 2.50 -13.45
N ASN A 98 -9.28 1.87 -13.42
CA ASN A 98 -10.42 2.44 -12.73
C ASN A 98 -10.12 2.62 -11.24
N LEU A 99 -10.34 3.83 -10.75
CA LEU A 99 -10.06 4.23 -9.37
C LEU A 99 -10.78 3.36 -8.32
N ARG A 100 -11.92 2.76 -8.67
CA ARG A 100 -12.66 1.86 -7.76
C ARG A 100 -11.87 0.60 -7.41
N HIS A 101 -11.12 0.03 -8.38
CA HIS A 101 -10.25 -1.11 -8.12
C HIS A 101 -9.10 -0.75 -7.20
N LEU A 102 -8.48 0.41 -7.45
CA LEU A 102 -7.36 0.89 -6.64
C LEU A 102 -7.81 1.23 -5.21
N SER A 103 -8.98 1.85 -5.09
CA SER A 103 -9.59 2.13 -3.78
C SER A 103 -9.85 0.85 -2.99
N LEU A 104 -10.39 -0.20 -3.64
CA LEU A 104 -10.62 -1.49 -2.98
C LEU A 104 -9.32 -2.13 -2.46
N ILE A 105 -8.26 -2.06 -3.25
CA ILE A 105 -6.94 -2.56 -2.84
C ILE A 105 -6.41 -1.77 -1.65
N ALA A 106 -6.46 -0.43 -1.73
CA ALA A 106 -6.01 0.44 -0.65
C ALA A 106 -6.83 0.25 0.64
N ASP A 107 -8.16 0.11 0.54
CA ASP A 107 -9.05 -0.17 1.66
C ASP A 107 -8.70 -1.50 2.34
N TYR A 108 -8.44 -2.54 1.54
CA TYR A 108 -8.01 -3.83 2.08
C TYR A 108 -6.66 -3.74 2.80
N MET A 109 -5.69 -3.03 2.20
CA MET A 109 -4.36 -2.85 2.80
C MET A 109 -4.39 -2.07 4.12
N THR A 110 -5.33 -1.13 4.26
CA THR A 110 -5.40 -0.23 5.43
C THR A 110 -6.47 -0.59 6.46
N ARG A 111 -7.19 -1.69 6.27
CA ARG A 111 -8.33 -2.10 7.10
C ARG A 111 -8.02 -2.26 8.59
N SER A 112 -6.78 -2.58 8.94
CA SER A 112 -6.36 -2.80 10.33
C SER A 112 -5.96 -1.52 11.07
N GLY A 113 -6.04 -0.35 10.41
CA GLY A 113 -5.56 0.93 10.94
C GLY A 113 -4.06 1.17 10.74
N GLY A 114 -3.34 0.18 10.24
CA GLY A 114 -1.98 0.26 9.71
C GLY A 114 -1.99 0.11 8.20
N TYR A 115 -0.89 -0.36 7.61
CA TYR A 115 -0.93 -0.88 6.25
C TYR A 115 -0.34 -2.28 6.18
N MET A 116 -0.95 -3.13 5.37
CA MET A 116 -0.57 -4.52 5.16
C MET A 116 -0.09 -4.70 3.74
N ALA A 117 1.13 -5.21 3.57
CA ALA A 117 1.65 -5.49 2.24
C ALA A 117 0.93 -6.69 1.60
N MET A 118 0.64 -6.61 0.29
CA MET A 118 0.06 -7.73 -0.47
C MET A 118 1.13 -8.74 -0.87
N ASN A 119 1.78 -9.33 0.11
CA ASN A 119 2.77 -10.38 -0.04
C ASN A 119 2.51 -11.51 0.98
N ARG A 120 3.34 -12.57 0.95
CA ARG A 120 3.20 -13.69 1.89
C ARG A 120 3.29 -13.29 3.37
N ILE A 121 4.01 -12.20 3.69
CA ILE A 121 4.11 -11.72 5.07
C ILE A 121 2.77 -11.12 5.51
N GLY A 122 2.15 -10.31 4.67
CA GLY A 122 0.80 -9.79 4.92
C GLY A 122 -0.26 -10.90 4.99
N MET A 123 -0.06 -12.03 4.27
CA MET A 123 -0.95 -13.19 4.35
C MET A 123 -0.91 -13.91 5.71
N LEU A 124 0.12 -13.69 6.53
CA LEU A 124 0.19 -14.30 7.88
C LEU A 124 -0.95 -13.86 8.81
N GLU A 125 -1.52 -12.69 8.56
CA GLU A 125 -2.66 -12.16 9.33
C GLU A 125 -4.02 -12.63 8.79
N CYS A 126 -4.05 -13.34 7.65
CA CYS A 126 -5.27 -13.88 7.10
C CYS A 126 -5.79 -15.05 7.95
N PRO A 127 -7.07 -15.06 8.34
CA PRO A 127 -7.63 -16.11 9.18
C PRO A 127 -7.84 -17.45 8.46
N SER A 128 -7.83 -17.49 7.11
CA SER A 128 -8.08 -18.70 6.33
C SER A 128 -6.77 -19.42 5.97
N PRO A 129 -6.47 -20.58 6.56
CA PRO A 129 -5.30 -21.38 6.24
C PRO A 129 -5.24 -21.80 4.77
N PHE A 130 -6.36 -22.19 4.16
CA PHE A 130 -6.38 -22.60 2.76
C PHE A 130 -6.13 -21.45 1.81
N LEU A 131 -6.59 -20.24 2.14
CA LEU A 131 -6.25 -19.03 1.37
C LEU A 131 -4.74 -18.75 1.44
N GLN A 132 -4.14 -18.85 2.63
CA GLN A 132 -2.69 -18.72 2.80
C GLN A 132 -1.92 -19.73 1.96
N MET A 133 -2.32 -21.01 2.00
CA MET A 133 -1.68 -22.10 1.25
C MET A 133 -1.78 -21.93 -0.26
N SER A 134 -2.85 -21.32 -0.75
CA SER A 134 -3.09 -21.12 -2.20
C SER A 134 -2.23 -20.01 -2.82
N PHE A 135 -1.62 -19.16 -2.01
CA PHE A 135 -0.85 -18.01 -2.50
C PHE A 135 0.61 -18.38 -2.80
N GLU A 136 1.40 -18.66 -1.78
CA GLU A 136 2.82 -19.03 -1.88
C GLU A 136 3.23 -19.92 -0.72
N THR A 137 4.36 -20.62 -0.85
CA THR A 137 4.99 -21.41 0.22
C THR A 137 4.00 -22.31 0.99
N THR A 138 3.20 -23.07 0.25
CA THR A 138 2.13 -23.95 0.77
C THR A 138 2.58 -24.80 1.96
N THR A 139 3.76 -25.46 1.87
CA THR A 139 4.26 -26.35 2.92
C THR A 139 4.42 -25.63 4.27
N ASN A 140 4.95 -24.40 4.26
CA ASN A 140 5.17 -23.64 5.49
C ASN A 140 3.84 -23.27 6.16
N PHE A 141 2.85 -22.88 5.35
CA PHE A 141 1.51 -22.55 5.87
C PHE A 141 0.77 -23.76 6.40
N VAL A 142 0.87 -24.93 5.72
CA VAL A 142 0.29 -26.20 6.19
C VAL A 142 0.87 -26.59 7.54
N VAL A 143 2.20 -26.62 7.65
CA VAL A 143 2.88 -26.96 8.91
C VAL A 143 2.48 -26.01 10.02
N ARG A 144 2.48 -24.71 9.75
CA ARG A 144 2.06 -23.69 10.73
C ARG A 144 0.61 -23.88 11.17
N ALA A 145 -0.31 -24.04 10.23
CA ALA A 145 -1.73 -24.24 10.54
C ALA A 145 -1.95 -25.49 11.39
N SER A 146 -1.25 -26.59 11.07
CA SER A 146 -1.31 -27.84 11.85
C SER A 146 -0.73 -27.66 13.25
N MET A 147 0.39 -26.95 13.40
CA MET A 147 1.01 -26.69 14.71
C MET A 147 0.15 -25.81 15.60
N LEU A 148 -0.57 -24.86 15.03
CA LEU A 148 -1.42 -23.90 15.76
C LEU A 148 -2.87 -24.41 15.93
N GLY A 149 -3.24 -25.53 15.30
CA GLY A 149 -4.61 -26.05 15.32
C GLY A 149 -5.61 -25.05 14.71
N GLN A 150 -5.24 -24.34 13.65
CA GLN A 150 -6.12 -23.36 13.01
C GLN A 150 -7.29 -24.03 12.32
N GLU A 151 -8.48 -23.49 12.50
CA GLU A 151 -9.69 -23.94 11.84
C GLU A 151 -9.95 -23.15 10.55
N GLU A 152 -10.54 -23.80 9.56
CA GLU A 152 -10.92 -23.20 8.29
C GLU A 152 -12.43 -23.04 8.20
N THR A 153 -12.91 -21.82 7.91
CA THR A 153 -14.35 -21.50 7.82
C THR A 153 -14.94 -21.68 6.43
N LEU A 154 -14.10 -21.90 5.41
CA LEU A 154 -14.49 -22.04 4.00
C LEU A 154 -15.30 -20.83 3.45
N GLU A 155 -15.01 -19.65 3.95
CA GLU A 155 -15.66 -18.43 3.45
C GLU A 155 -14.99 -17.89 2.18
N SER A 156 -13.66 -18.04 2.08
CA SER A 156 -12.91 -17.54 0.92
C SER A 156 -13.15 -18.42 -0.32
N PRO A 157 -13.25 -17.83 -1.52
CA PRO A 157 -13.35 -18.59 -2.77
C PRO A 157 -12.18 -19.56 -2.96
N SER A 158 -10.95 -19.15 -2.62
CA SER A 158 -9.76 -20.01 -2.72
C SER A 158 -9.83 -21.26 -1.84
N ALA A 159 -10.33 -21.13 -0.60
CA ALA A 159 -10.51 -22.27 0.30
C ALA A 159 -11.50 -23.29 -0.27
N ARG A 160 -12.61 -22.80 -0.82
CA ARG A 160 -13.63 -23.68 -1.44
C ARG A 160 -13.10 -24.40 -2.69
N ILE A 161 -12.37 -23.67 -3.55
CA ILE A 161 -11.77 -24.25 -4.76
C ILE A 161 -10.80 -25.37 -4.39
N VAL A 162 -9.99 -25.18 -3.35
CA VAL A 162 -9.04 -26.23 -2.87
C VAL A 162 -9.77 -27.50 -2.48
N LEU A 163 -10.97 -27.42 -1.91
CA LEU A 163 -11.79 -28.57 -1.51
C LEU A 163 -12.74 -29.05 -2.61
N GLY A 164 -12.78 -28.40 -3.76
CA GLY A 164 -13.70 -28.75 -4.85
C GLY A 164 -15.15 -28.29 -4.61
N GLU A 165 -15.36 -27.36 -3.67
CA GLU A 165 -16.67 -26.79 -3.40
C GLU A 165 -16.97 -25.57 -4.30
N VAL A 166 -18.26 -25.30 -4.50
CA VAL A 166 -18.69 -24.11 -5.23
C VAL A 166 -18.45 -22.85 -4.40
N ALA A 167 -17.82 -21.86 -5.00
CA ALA A 167 -17.62 -20.55 -4.35
C ALA A 167 -18.98 -19.84 -4.17
N LYS A 168 -19.24 -19.29 -2.96
CA LYS A 168 -20.48 -18.57 -2.62
C LYS A 168 -20.50 -17.14 -3.17
N VAL A 169 -20.23 -16.98 -4.47
CA VAL A 169 -20.25 -15.70 -5.19
C VAL A 169 -20.97 -15.86 -6.53
N GLY A 170 -21.65 -14.83 -6.97
CA GLY A 170 -22.43 -14.87 -8.21
C GLY A 170 -23.54 -15.93 -8.16
N THR A 171 -23.58 -16.81 -9.14
CA THR A 171 -24.57 -17.91 -9.25
C THR A 171 -24.40 -18.99 -8.19
N GLY A 172 -23.23 -19.08 -7.54
CA GLY A 172 -22.99 -19.98 -6.40
C GLY A 172 -23.48 -19.45 -5.05
N GLY A 173 -24.00 -18.21 -5.00
CA GLY A 173 -24.50 -17.57 -3.79
C GLY A 173 -25.93 -17.96 -3.39
N PHE A 174 -26.64 -18.71 -4.23
CA PHE A 174 -28.00 -19.19 -3.97
C PHE A 174 -28.23 -20.56 -4.57
N ASP A 175 -29.14 -21.33 -3.95
CA ASP A 175 -29.53 -22.66 -4.43
C ASP A 175 -30.79 -22.57 -5.27
N LEU A 176 -30.85 -23.39 -6.33
CA LEU A 176 -32.01 -23.52 -7.21
C LEU A 176 -32.71 -24.83 -6.86
N LEU A 177 -33.90 -24.71 -6.24
CA LEU A 177 -34.71 -25.86 -5.89
C LEU A 177 -35.81 -26.03 -6.94
N VAL A 178 -35.85 -27.23 -7.52
CA VAL A 178 -36.92 -27.61 -8.46
C VAL A 178 -37.88 -28.56 -7.73
N PRO A 179 -39.20 -28.30 -7.69
CA PRO A 179 -40.16 -29.23 -7.08
C PRO A 179 -40.19 -30.52 -7.88
N ILE A 180 -40.10 -31.65 -7.18
CA ILE A 180 -40.29 -32.97 -7.79
C ILE A 180 -41.80 -33.20 -7.87
N GLU A 181 -42.36 -33.23 -9.09
CA GLU A 181 -43.75 -33.68 -9.27
C GLU A 181 -43.80 -35.19 -9.00
N THR A 182 -44.36 -35.56 -7.87
CA THR A 182 -44.72 -36.95 -7.62
C THR A 182 -46.05 -37.23 -8.36
N ASN A 183 -45.96 -37.88 -9.51
CA ASN A 183 -47.15 -38.43 -10.16
C ASN A 183 -47.73 -39.51 -9.24
N THR A 184 -48.82 -39.16 -8.52
CA THR A 184 -49.72 -40.09 -7.84
C THR A 184 -50.84 -40.46 -8.77
#